data_a39df4affc87f985c09ceee150c2cb7e
#
_entry.id   a39df4affc87f985c09ceee150c2cb7e
#
_cell.length_a   1.000
_cell.length_b   1.000
_cell.length_c   1.000
_cell.angle_alpha   90.00
_cell.angle_beta   90.00
_cell.angle_gamma   90.00
#
_symmetry.space_group_name_H-M   'P 1'
#
loop_
_entity.id
_entity.type
_entity.pdbx_description
1 polymer ?
#
loop_
_entity_poly.entity_id
_entity_poly.type
_entity_poly.pdbx_seq_one_letter_code
_entity_poly.pdbx_strand_id
1 'polypeptide(L)'
;MERVENTRQEILNIITSRKLTHEQKLTNLAGQADSLLEVLDLPDGLEELLEPVEGKQCICDLFEGHAPVRPRYIVPDYAKFMREGSKFLQLDPPKDIYEAINSLLIFYKNVPSVTNYPVYLGNIDELLEPFMDDVDEAQAKKLFKLFFTHIDRTVLDSFSHADIGPKATRAGRLILEVERELLDAVPNITMKYDTDITPDDFGIECVKTALKTAKPSFANHKMFKK
;
A
#
# COMPACT_ATOMS: atom_id res chain seq x y z
N MET A 1 0.03 0.28 -32.79
CA MET A 1 0.83 1.46 -33.20
C MET A 1 0.04 2.76 -33.05
N GLU A 2 -1.14 2.88 -33.59
CA GLU A 2 -1.99 4.09 -33.55
C GLU A 2 -2.28 4.56 -32.08
N ARG A 3 -2.58 3.66 -31.17
CA ARG A 3 -2.87 3.98 -29.77
C ARG A 3 -1.66 4.55 -29.02
N VAL A 4 -0.46 3.99 -29.25
CA VAL A 4 0.78 4.49 -28.63
C VAL A 4 1.10 5.90 -29.10
N GLU A 5 0.88 6.18 -30.38
CA GLU A 5 1.12 7.51 -30.95
C GLU A 5 0.10 8.54 -30.44
N ASN A 6 -1.17 8.14 -30.29
CA ASN A 6 -2.20 8.99 -29.70
C ASN A 6 -1.87 9.34 -28.24
N THR A 7 -1.51 8.36 -27.42
CA THR A 7 -1.10 8.60 -26.03
C THR A 7 0.12 9.52 -25.96
N ARG A 8 1.12 9.29 -26.81
CA ARG A 8 2.30 10.16 -26.89
C ARG A 8 1.92 11.60 -27.21
N GLN A 9 1.02 11.80 -28.16
CA GLN A 9 0.56 13.13 -28.55
C GLN A 9 -0.21 13.81 -27.41
N GLU A 10 -1.05 13.08 -26.67
CA GLU A 10 -1.76 13.60 -25.51
C GLU A 10 -0.80 14.03 -24.39
N ILE A 11 0.20 13.20 -24.08
CA ILE A 11 1.25 13.55 -23.11
C ILE A 11 1.98 14.82 -23.53
N LEU A 12 2.37 14.93 -24.80
CA LEU A 12 3.02 16.12 -25.31
C LEU A 12 2.12 17.36 -25.21
N ASN A 13 0.84 17.23 -25.50
CA ASN A 13 -0.13 18.31 -25.39
C ASN A 13 -0.26 18.81 -23.93
N ILE A 14 -0.27 17.89 -22.96
CA ILE A 14 -0.30 18.25 -21.53
C ILE A 14 0.97 19.01 -21.14
N ILE A 15 2.15 18.46 -21.47
CA ILE A 15 3.44 19.03 -21.05
C ILE A 15 3.64 20.42 -21.66
N THR A 16 3.32 20.58 -22.95
CA THR A 16 3.55 21.82 -23.69
C THR A 16 2.47 22.87 -23.52
N SER A 17 1.34 22.51 -22.91
CA SER A 17 0.23 23.44 -22.69
C SER A 17 0.66 24.65 -21.87
N ARG A 18 0.40 25.85 -22.39
CA ARG A 18 0.57 27.12 -21.67
C ARG A 18 -0.65 27.51 -20.84
N LYS A 19 -1.76 26.79 -21.00
CA LYS A 19 -3.03 27.06 -20.30
C LYS A 19 -3.15 26.30 -18.99
N LEU A 20 -2.36 25.26 -18.79
CA LEU A 20 -2.38 24.44 -17.57
C LEU A 20 -1.32 24.90 -16.60
N THR A 21 -1.68 24.96 -15.33
CA THR A 21 -0.72 25.13 -14.23
C THR A 21 0.14 23.89 -14.08
N HIS A 22 1.24 23.99 -13.34
CA HIS A 22 2.11 22.84 -13.07
C HIS A 22 1.36 21.69 -12.40
N GLU A 23 0.52 22.01 -11.41
CA GLU A 23 -0.31 21.03 -10.69
C GLU A 23 -1.32 20.34 -11.61
N GLN A 24 -2.02 21.11 -12.45
CA GLN A 24 -2.95 20.56 -13.46
C GLN A 24 -2.24 19.65 -14.45
N LYS A 25 -1.01 19.97 -14.86
CA LYS A 25 -0.22 19.08 -15.73
C LYS A 25 0.11 17.76 -15.03
N LEU A 26 0.54 17.79 -13.77
CA LEU A 26 0.80 16.58 -13.00
C LEU A 26 -0.46 15.72 -12.86
N THR A 27 -1.59 16.32 -12.51
CA THR A 27 -2.88 15.61 -12.40
C THR A 27 -3.29 14.97 -13.72
N ASN A 28 -3.16 15.71 -14.83
CA ASN A 28 -3.52 15.18 -16.15
C ASN A 28 -2.56 14.08 -16.62
N LEU A 29 -1.25 14.18 -16.33
CA LEU A 29 -0.29 13.11 -16.62
C LEU A 29 -0.56 11.86 -15.82
N ALA A 30 -0.93 12.03 -14.54
CA ALA A 30 -1.33 10.90 -13.70
C ALA A 30 -2.60 10.22 -14.26
N GLY A 31 -3.60 11.00 -14.70
CA GLY A 31 -4.78 10.45 -15.36
C GLY A 31 -4.45 9.69 -16.66
N GLN A 32 -3.45 10.14 -17.43
CA GLN A 32 -2.97 9.39 -18.59
C GLN A 32 -2.31 8.08 -18.20
N ALA A 33 -1.50 8.08 -17.14
CA ALA A 33 -0.90 6.85 -16.62
C ALA A 33 -1.96 5.85 -16.15
N ASP A 34 -3.02 6.33 -15.48
CA ASP A 34 -4.15 5.51 -15.06
C ASP A 34 -4.85 4.85 -16.26
N SER A 35 -5.14 5.64 -17.31
CA SER A 35 -5.81 5.12 -18.51
C SER A 35 -4.96 4.10 -19.28
N LEU A 36 -3.64 4.15 -19.16
CA LEU A 36 -2.75 3.13 -19.73
C LEU A 36 -2.77 1.83 -18.92
N LEU A 37 -2.85 1.93 -17.59
CA LEU A 37 -2.95 0.77 -16.71
C LEU A 37 -4.30 0.04 -16.83
N GLU A 38 -5.36 0.76 -17.17
CA GLU A 38 -6.69 0.18 -17.44
C GLU A 38 -6.73 -0.75 -18.66
N VAL A 39 -5.67 -0.77 -19.44
CA VAL A 39 -5.57 -1.52 -20.70
C VAL A 39 -4.53 -2.65 -20.62
N LEU A 40 -4.03 -2.94 -19.45
CA LEU A 40 -3.21 -4.13 -19.27
C LEU A 40 -3.98 -5.36 -19.73
N ASP A 41 -3.29 -6.27 -20.40
CA ASP A 41 -3.86 -7.51 -20.90
C ASP A 41 -4.65 -8.21 -19.80
N LEU A 42 -5.94 -8.43 -20.07
CA LEU A 42 -6.78 -9.21 -19.18
C LEU A 42 -6.28 -10.67 -19.20
N PRO A 43 -6.21 -11.34 -18.04
CA PRO A 43 -5.96 -12.78 -18.04
C PRO A 43 -6.95 -13.52 -18.93
N ASP A 44 -6.48 -14.54 -19.65
CA ASP A 44 -7.32 -15.37 -20.51
C ASP A 44 -8.57 -15.87 -19.75
N GLY A 45 -9.73 -15.72 -20.37
CA GLY A 45 -11.03 -16.13 -19.81
C GLY A 45 -11.65 -15.14 -18.83
N LEU A 46 -10.98 -14.03 -18.49
CA LEU A 46 -11.58 -13.03 -17.61
C LEU A 46 -12.68 -12.22 -18.30
N GLU A 47 -12.54 -11.96 -19.60
CA GLU A 47 -13.55 -11.26 -20.39
C GLU A 47 -14.89 -12.00 -20.36
N GLU A 48 -14.87 -13.33 -20.46
CA GLU A 48 -16.08 -14.17 -20.38
C GLU A 48 -16.78 -14.07 -19.02
N LEU A 49 -16.04 -13.85 -17.94
CA LEU A 49 -16.60 -13.69 -16.58
C LEU A 49 -17.18 -12.29 -16.35
N LEU A 50 -16.74 -11.31 -17.13
CA LEU A 50 -17.17 -9.92 -17.03
C LEU A 50 -18.39 -9.65 -17.93
N GLU A 51 -18.57 -10.45 -18.99
CA GLU A 51 -19.76 -10.33 -19.82
C GLU A 51 -21.01 -10.84 -19.08
N PRO A 52 -22.12 -10.10 -19.15
CA PRO A 52 -23.36 -10.54 -18.53
C PRO A 52 -23.92 -11.77 -19.25
N VAL A 53 -23.90 -12.91 -18.59
CA VAL A 53 -24.60 -14.11 -19.07
C VAL A 53 -26.04 -14.06 -18.53
N GLU A 54 -27.03 -14.03 -19.43
CA GLU A 54 -28.47 -13.93 -19.07
C GLU A 54 -28.80 -12.74 -18.13
N GLY A 55 -28.09 -11.61 -18.28
CA GLY A 55 -28.27 -10.43 -17.43
C GLY A 55 -27.63 -10.52 -16.04
N LYS A 56 -26.83 -11.55 -15.78
CA LYS A 56 -26.05 -11.68 -14.54
C LYS A 56 -24.58 -11.66 -14.86
N GLN A 57 -23.84 -10.74 -14.24
CA GLN A 57 -22.39 -10.73 -14.26
C GLN A 57 -21.85 -11.69 -13.19
N CYS A 58 -20.88 -12.53 -13.55
CA CYS A 58 -20.18 -13.38 -12.58
C CYS A 58 -19.21 -12.55 -11.71
N ILE A 59 -18.65 -11.49 -12.26
CA ILE A 59 -17.76 -10.53 -11.57
C ILE A 59 -18.35 -9.15 -11.82
N CYS A 60 -18.63 -8.42 -10.75
CA CYS A 60 -19.10 -7.04 -10.83
C CYS A 60 -17.93 -6.08 -10.60
N ASP A 61 -17.90 -5.01 -11.39
CA ASP A 61 -17.12 -3.82 -11.06
C ASP A 61 -17.70 -3.21 -9.76
N LEU A 62 -16.83 -2.87 -8.83
CA LEU A 62 -17.20 -2.24 -7.56
C LEU A 62 -17.42 -0.73 -7.68
N PHE A 63 -17.84 -0.24 -8.81
CA PHE A 63 -18.15 1.17 -9.07
C PHE A 63 -16.97 2.15 -9.09
N GLU A 64 -15.75 1.66 -9.10
CA GLU A 64 -14.57 2.52 -9.02
C GLU A 64 -13.97 2.85 -10.37
N GLY A 65 -14.62 2.53 -11.47
CA GLY A 65 -14.00 2.93 -12.64
C GLY A 65 -14.41 2.38 -13.96
N HIS A 66 -13.49 2.42 -14.83
CA HIS A 66 -13.66 2.29 -16.25
C HIS A 66 -13.10 0.97 -16.76
N ALA A 67 -12.52 0.16 -15.89
CA ALA A 67 -12.02 -1.17 -16.22
C ALA A 67 -12.33 -2.20 -15.12
N PRO A 68 -12.75 -3.41 -15.51
CA PRO A 68 -13.11 -4.47 -14.57
C PRO A 68 -11.91 -4.99 -13.75
N VAL A 69 -10.69 -4.76 -14.25
CA VAL A 69 -9.43 -5.11 -13.55
C VAL A 69 -8.61 -3.86 -13.39
N ARG A 70 -8.92 -3.10 -12.35
CA ARG A 70 -8.15 -1.91 -12.00
C ARG A 70 -7.21 -2.19 -10.84
N PRO A 71 -5.91 -1.88 -10.96
CA PRO A 71 -5.02 -1.91 -9.82
C PRO A 71 -5.55 -0.98 -8.73
N ARG A 72 -5.65 -1.48 -7.48
CA ARG A 72 -6.07 -0.65 -6.34
C ARG A 72 -4.91 0.05 -5.65
N TYR A 73 -3.73 -0.58 -5.70
CA TYR A 73 -2.55 -0.11 -4.98
C TYR A 73 -1.29 -0.22 -5.81
N ILE A 74 -0.40 0.71 -5.59
CA ILE A 74 1.00 0.52 -5.95
C ILE A 74 1.66 -0.28 -4.82
N VAL A 75 2.30 -1.38 -5.18
CA VAL A 75 3.05 -2.25 -4.26
C VAL A 75 4.53 -2.12 -4.57
N PRO A 76 5.25 -1.25 -3.87
CA PRO A 76 6.69 -1.09 -4.08
C PRO A 76 7.49 -2.31 -3.63
N ASP A 77 8.67 -2.50 -4.20
CA ASP A 77 9.65 -3.49 -3.72
C ASP A 77 10.37 -2.94 -2.48
N TYR A 78 9.72 -3.08 -1.33
CA TYR A 78 10.27 -2.61 -0.05
C TYR A 78 11.54 -3.35 0.36
N ALA A 79 11.66 -4.63 0.06
CA ALA A 79 12.85 -5.41 0.38
C ALA A 79 14.07 -4.85 -0.37
N LYS A 80 13.90 -4.49 -1.63
CA LYS A 80 14.92 -3.81 -2.40
C LYS A 80 15.23 -2.41 -1.85
N PHE A 81 14.18 -1.64 -1.55
CA PHE A 81 14.35 -0.29 -1.00
C PHE A 81 15.13 -0.29 0.32
N MET A 82 14.79 -1.18 1.25
CA MET A 82 15.49 -1.29 2.54
C MET A 82 16.95 -1.75 2.39
N ARG A 83 17.24 -2.59 1.38
CA ARG A 83 18.59 -3.12 1.13
C ARG A 83 19.50 -2.15 0.36
N GLU A 84 18.92 -1.41 -0.58
CA GLU A 84 19.69 -0.63 -1.57
C GLU A 84 19.49 0.89 -1.46
N GLY A 85 18.49 1.32 -0.68
CA GLY A 85 18.09 2.72 -0.64
C GLY A 85 17.38 3.16 -1.93
N SER A 86 17.41 4.45 -2.20
CA SER A 86 16.84 5.05 -3.40
C SER A 86 17.74 6.14 -3.97
N LYS A 87 18.30 5.91 -5.14
CA LYS A 87 19.09 6.94 -5.85
C LYS A 87 18.24 8.16 -6.23
N PHE A 88 16.97 7.92 -6.58
CA PHE A 88 16.05 9.00 -6.95
C PHE A 88 15.72 9.91 -5.76
N LEU A 89 15.45 9.31 -4.61
CA LEU A 89 15.14 10.04 -3.38
C LEU A 89 16.41 10.46 -2.60
N GLN A 90 17.58 10.08 -3.08
CA GLN A 90 18.88 10.31 -2.42
C GLN A 90 18.90 9.77 -0.98
N LEU A 91 18.37 8.57 -0.80
CA LEU A 91 18.31 7.86 0.47
C LEU A 91 19.25 6.66 0.45
N ASP A 92 20.13 6.59 1.42
CA ASP A 92 20.94 5.41 1.69
C ASP A 92 20.09 4.29 2.31
N PRO A 93 20.55 3.02 2.27
CA PRO A 93 19.93 1.94 3.02
C PRO A 93 19.87 2.28 4.52
N PRO A 94 18.72 2.13 5.18
CA PRO A 94 18.60 2.45 6.60
C PRO A 94 19.43 1.50 7.46
N LYS A 95 20.04 2.02 8.52
CA LYS A 95 20.91 1.28 9.45
C LYS A 95 20.23 0.99 10.78
N ASP A 96 19.23 1.77 11.13
CA ASP A 96 18.46 1.63 12.37
C ASP A 96 16.98 1.92 12.15
N ILE A 97 16.17 1.73 13.20
CA ILE A 97 14.72 1.92 13.13
C ILE A 97 14.32 3.37 12.83
N TYR A 98 15.12 4.35 13.24
CA TYR A 98 14.84 5.77 13.00
C TYR A 98 15.01 6.10 11.53
N GLU A 99 16.13 5.64 10.95
CA GLU A 99 16.41 5.79 9.52
C GLU A 99 15.38 5.02 8.67
N ALA A 100 14.99 3.81 9.09
CA ALA A 100 13.99 3.01 8.39
C ALA A 100 12.63 3.71 8.36
N ILE A 101 12.13 4.20 9.48
CA ILE A 101 10.86 4.92 9.56
C ILE A 101 10.91 6.22 8.77
N ASN A 102 11.98 7.01 8.91
CA ASN A 102 12.14 8.25 8.16
C ASN A 102 12.18 8.01 6.65
N SER A 103 12.91 6.99 6.21
CA SER A 103 13.01 6.61 4.80
C SER A 103 11.66 6.17 4.25
N LEU A 104 10.87 5.39 5.01
CA LEU A 104 9.51 4.99 4.64
C LEU A 104 8.57 6.19 4.55
N LEU A 105 8.63 7.14 5.47
CA LEU A 105 7.79 8.34 5.42
C LEU A 105 8.07 9.18 4.17
N ILE A 106 9.35 9.36 3.82
CA ILE A 106 9.74 10.05 2.60
C ILE A 106 9.25 9.30 1.37
N PHE A 107 9.39 7.97 1.38
CA PHE A 107 8.97 7.11 0.30
C PHE A 107 7.45 7.17 0.08
N TYR A 108 6.66 6.95 1.12
CA TYR A 108 5.21 7.01 1.06
C TYR A 108 4.66 8.38 0.65
N LYS A 109 5.37 9.44 0.99
CA LYS A 109 5.03 10.79 0.56
C LYS A 109 5.24 11.00 -0.94
N ASN A 110 6.28 10.38 -1.52
CA ASN A 110 6.69 10.64 -2.90
C ASN A 110 6.06 9.68 -3.93
N VAL A 111 5.79 8.43 -3.58
CA VAL A 111 5.21 7.46 -4.54
C VAL A 111 3.86 7.90 -5.08
N PRO A 112 2.89 8.36 -4.27
CA PRO A 112 1.61 8.83 -4.79
C PRO A 112 1.71 10.07 -5.69
N SER A 113 2.81 10.81 -5.62
CA SER A 113 3.02 12.00 -6.46
C SER A 113 3.24 11.67 -7.94
N VAL A 114 3.61 10.44 -8.26
CA VAL A 114 3.82 9.97 -9.64
C VAL A 114 2.71 9.07 -10.14
N THR A 115 1.75 8.72 -9.28
CA THR A 115 0.59 7.89 -9.61
C THR A 115 -0.64 8.44 -8.89
N ASN A 116 -1.83 8.12 -9.38
CA ASN A 116 -3.08 8.42 -8.68
C ASN A 116 -3.54 7.27 -7.77
N TYR A 117 -2.71 6.24 -7.64
CA TYR A 117 -3.06 5.08 -6.82
C TYR A 117 -2.48 5.18 -5.41
N PRO A 118 -3.26 4.74 -4.41
CA PRO A 118 -2.76 4.60 -3.05
C PRO A 118 -1.57 3.66 -3.00
N VAL A 119 -0.66 3.94 -2.07
CA VAL A 119 0.49 3.06 -1.81
C VAL A 119 0.11 2.04 -0.76
N TYR A 120 0.32 0.77 -1.10
CA TYR A 120 0.30 -0.30 -0.13
C TYR A 120 1.57 -0.25 0.73
N LEU A 121 1.42 -0.23 2.04
CA LEU A 121 2.54 -0.05 2.98
C LEU A 121 3.36 -1.33 3.23
N GLY A 122 2.97 -2.44 2.62
CA GLY A 122 3.65 -3.72 2.72
C GLY A 122 3.37 -4.48 4.01
N ASN A 123 4.13 -5.56 4.23
CA ASN A 123 4.21 -6.28 5.51
C ASN A 123 5.03 -5.46 6.49
N ILE A 124 4.40 -4.50 7.13
CA ILE A 124 5.09 -3.45 7.89
C ILE A 124 5.82 -4.01 9.10
N ASP A 125 5.31 -5.07 9.70
CA ASP A 125 5.93 -5.73 10.82
C ASP A 125 7.21 -6.47 10.43
N GLU A 126 7.18 -7.28 9.36
CA GLU A 126 8.37 -7.96 8.83
C GLU A 126 9.40 -6.98 8.29
N LEU A 127 8.94 -5.85 7.75
CA LEU A 127 9.80 -4.81 7.19
C LEU A 127 10.60 -4.07 8.28
N LEU A 128 10.00 -3.86 9.45
CA LEU A 128 10.60 -3.13 10.57
C LEU A 128 11.31 -4.05 11.58
N GLU A 129 10.97 -5.36 11.62
CA GLU A 129 11.54 -6.31 12.56
C GLU A 129 13.07 -6.35 12.57
N PRO A 130 13.80 -6.31 11.41
CA PRO A 130 15.26 -6.31 11.41
C PRO A 130 15.92 -5.15 12.14
N PHE A 131 15.18 -4.07 12.38
CA PHE A 131 15.67 -2.87 13.06
C PHE A 131 15.25 -2.79 14.53
N MET A 132 14.65 -3.87 15.06
CA MET A 132 14.15 -3.88 16.44
C MET A 132 15.20 -4.27 17.49
N ASP A 133 16.35 -4.82 17.06
CA ASP A 133 17.34 -5.37 17.99
C ASP A 133 18.01 -4.29 18.87
N ASP A 134 18.23 -3.11 18.33
CA ASP A 134 18.95 -2.01 18.98
C ASP A 134 18.02 -0.94 19.60
N VAL A 135 16.74 -1.24 19.76
CA VAL A 135 15.75 -0.29 20.31
C VAL A 135 14.95 -0.91 21.46
N ASP A 136 14.76 -0.16 22.52
CA ASP A 136 13.84 -0.59 23.58
C ASP A 136 12.36 -0.46 23.14
N GLU A 137 11.48 -1.23 23.78
CA GLU A 137 10.07 -1.29 23.41
C GLU A 137 9.34 0.06 23.55
N ALA A 138 9.69 0.86 24.54
CA ALA A 138 9.05 2.16 24.75
C ALA A 138 9.42 3.14 23.64
N GLN A 139 10.68 3.10 23.20
CA GLN A 139 11.16 3.91 22.08
C GLN A 139 10.54 3.43 20.76
N ALA A 140 10.55 2.13 20.49
CA ALA A 140 9.93 1.57 19.29
C ALA A 140 8.43 1.91 19.21
N LYS A 141 7.71 1.76 20.30
CA LYS A 141 6.30 2.12 20.41
C LYS A 141 6.05 3.60 20.15
N LYS A 142 6.90 4.48 20.68
CA LYS A 142 6.82 5.91 20.40
C LYS A 142 7.04 6.21 18.92
N LEU A 143 8.01 5.55 18.29
CA LEU A 143 8.28 5.72 16.86
C LEU A 143 7.11 5.24 16.01
N PHE A 144 6.52 4.10 16.32
CA PHE A 144 5.34 3.59 15.60
C PHE A 144 4.14 4.52 15.75
N LYS A 145 3.91 5.10 16.94
CA LYS A 145 2.89 6.13 17.14
C LYS A 145 3.12 7.34 16.24
N LEU A 146 4.34 7.85 16.19
CA LEU A 146 4.69 8.97 15.34
C LEU A 146 4.51 8.63 13.86
N PHE A 147 4.92 7.44 13.46
CA PHE A 147 4.80 6.95 12.09
C PHE A 147 3.34 6.86 11.64
N PHE A 148 2.48 6.19 12.41
CA PHE A 148 1.07 6.07 12.07
C PHE A 148 0.33 7.40 12.13
N THR A 149 0.60 8.21 13.16
CA THR A 149 0.05 9.57 13.23
C THR A 149 0.45 10.42 12.02
N HIS A 150 1.69 10.28 11.54
CA HIS A 150 2.14 10.99 10.35
C HIS A 150 1.39 10.50 9.09
N ILE A 151 1.27 9.19 8.91
CA ILE A 151 0.55 8.62 7.77
C ILE A 151 -0.90 9.07 7.76
N ASP A 152 -1.60 8.94 8.88
CA ASP A 152 -3.01 9.31 9.00
C ASP A 152 -3.27 10.79 8.65
N ARG A 153 -2.33 11.69 8.96
CA ARG A 153 -2.51 13.13 8.80
C ARG A 153 -1.87 13.75 7.56
N THR A 154 -0.99 13.05 6.89
CA THR A 154 -0.21 13.64 5.76
C THR A 154 -0.37 12.91 4.46
N VAL A 155 -0.76 11.65 4.46
CA VAL A 155 -1.09 10.93 3.24
C VAL A 155 -2.50 11.34 2.85
N LEU A 156 -2.63 12.00 1.70
CA LEU A 156 -3.89 12.58 1.22
C LEU A 156 -4.93 11.53 0.83
N ASP A 157 -4.52 10.26 0.78
CA ASP A 157 -5.40 9.16 0.45
C ASP A 157 -5.76 8.36 1.71
N SER A 158 -7.05 8.29 1.99
CA SER A 158 -7.61 7.54 3.13
C SER A 158 -7.47 6.02 3.00
N PHE A 159 -6.89 5.52 1.90
CA PHE A 159 -6.75 4.10 1.62
C PHE A 159 -5.35 3.55 1.85
N SER A 160 -4.63 4.03 2.86
CA SER A 160 -3.36 3.41 3.25
C SER A 160 -3.61 2.06 3.92
N HIS A 161 -3.14 0.98 3.29
CA HIS A 161 -3.25 -0.39 3.79
C HIS A 161 -1.88 -0.97 4.09
N ALA A 162 -1.80 -1.72 5.19
CA ALA A 162 -0.61 -2.48 5.59
C ALA A 162 -1.01 -3.89 6.01
N ASP A 163 -0.07 -4.81 5.94
CA ASP A 163 -0.23 -6.15 6.49
C ASP A 163 0.68 -6.37 7.69
N ILE A 164 0.29 -7.29 8.54
CA ILE A 164 1.10 -7.91 9.59
C ILE A 164 0.96 -9.44 9.53
N GLY A 165 1.93 -10.14 10.09
CA GLY A 165 1.96 -11.61 10.10
C GLY A 165 2.36 -12.23 8.76
N PRO A 166 2.31 -13.59 8.61
CA PRO A 166 1.71 -14.55 9.54
C PRO A 166 2.54 -14.88 10.78
N LYS A 167 3.82 -14.52 10.82
CA LYS A 167 4.70 -14.75 11.97
C LYS A 167 4.39 -13.74 13.07
N ALA A 168 4.55 -14.15 14.32
CA ALA A 168 4.50 -13.24 15.43
C ALA A 168 5.85 -12.51 15.56
N THR A 169 5.93 -11.32 15.01
CA THR A 169 7.09 -10.44 15.14
C THR A 169 6.97 -9.54 16.38
N ARG A 170 8.10 -9.06 16.89
CA ARG A 170 8.10 -8.07 17.97
C ARG A 170 7.48 -6.75 17.51
N ALA A 171 7.82 -6.33 16.28
CA ALA A 171 7.23 -5.16 15.66
C ALA A 171 5.71 -5.30 15.53
N GLY A 172 5.21 -6.46 15.06
CA GLY A 172 3.78 -6.72 14.91
C GLY A 172 3.00 -6.59 16.22
N ARG A 173 3.54 -7.12 17.34
CA ARG A 173 2.93 -6.97 18.66
C ARG A 173 2.85 -5.51 19.10
N LEU A 174 3.93 -4.75 18.93
CA LEU A 174 3.94 -3.33 19.27
C LEU A 174 3.03 -2.50 18.37
N ILE A 175 2.90 -2.85 17.09
CA ILE A 175 1.94 -2.24 16.17
C ILE A 175 0.52 -2.43 16.69
N LEU A 176 0.13 -3.65 17.09
CA LEU A 176 -1.19 -3.91 17.67
C LEU A 176 -1.45 -3.11 18.96
N GLU A 177 -0.44 -2.93 19.80
CA GLU A 177 -0.55 -2.08 20.98
C GLU A 177 -0.79 -0.61 20.61
N VAL A 178 -0.02 -0.11 19.64
CA VAL A 178 -0.15 1.27 19.16
C VAL A 178 -1.53 1.50 18.56
N GLU A 179 -2.05 0.57 17.77
CA GLU A 179 -3.40 0.63 17.21
C GLU A 179 -4.46 0.75 18.30
N ARG A 180 -4.34 -0.04 19.39
CA ARG A 180 -5.26 0.03 20.54
C ARG A 180 -5.21 1.35 21.30
N GLU A 181 -4.12 2.10 21.19
CA GLU A 181 -3.95 3.39 21.86
C GLU A 181 -4.34 4.58 20.99
N LEU A 182 -4.00 4.56 19.71
CA LEU A 182 -4.26 5.68 18.78
C LEU A 182 -5.73 5.74 18.37
N LEU A 183 -6.34 4.58 18.05
CA LEU A 183 -7.69 4.49 17.49
C LEU A 183 -7.86 5.29 16.19
N ASP A 184 -6.78 5.56 15.48
CA ASP A 184 -6.78 6.27 14.22
C ASP A 184 -7.39 5.38 13.10
N ALA A 185 -7.95 6.01 12.05
CA ALA A 185 -8.57 5.27 10.94
C ALA A 185 -7.53 4.61 10.02
N VAL A 186 -6.38 5.26 9.87
CA VAL A 186 -5.32 4.87 8.91
C VAL A 186 -4.02 4.57 9.68
N PRO A 187 -3.24 3.57 9.26
CA PRO A 187 -3.49 2.65 8.15
C PRO A 187 -4.54 1.59 8.47
N ASN A 188 -5.23 1.09 7.44
CA ASN A 188 -5.99 -0.14 7.55
C ASN A 188 -5.02 -1.32 7.63
N ILE A 189 -5.12 -2.11 8.67
CA ILE A 189 -4.23 -3.25 8.90
C ILE A 189 -4.96 -4.56 8.60
N THR A 190 -4.29 -5.45 7.88
CA THR A 190 -4.73 -6.82 7.63
C THR A 190 -3.76 -7.81 8.27
N MET A 191 -4.28 -8.71 9.07
CA MET A 191 -3.53 -9.86 9.58
C MET A 191 -3.54 -10.99 8.55
N LYS A 192 -2.38 -11.36 8.03
CA LYS A 192 -2.21 -12.55 7.19
C LYS A 192 -2.14 -13.79 8.09
N TYR A 193 -3.28 -14.41 8.30
CA TYR A 193 -3.38 -15.59 9.17
C TYR A 193 -3.03 -16.89 8.43
N ASP A 194 -2.23 -17.74 9.05
CA ASP A 194 -1.88 -19.08 8.57
C ASP A 194 -1.87 -20.05 9.74
N THR A 195 -2.74 -21.06 9.71
CA THR A 195 -2.87 -22.07 10.77
C THR A 195 -1.58 -22.84 11.09
N ASP A 196 -0.66 -22.88 10.13
CA ASP A 196 0.59 -23.65 10.28
C ASP A 196 1.75 -22.77 10.77
N ILE A 197 1.59 -21.44 10.71
CA ILE A 197 2.66 -20.47 10.99
C ILE A 197 2.32 -19.56 12.16
N THR A 198 1.07 -19.08 12.22
CA THR A 198 0.64 -18.08 13.19
C THR A 198 0.46 -18.69 14.59
N PRO A 199 1.23 -18.25 15.60
CA PRO A 199 1.01 -18.69 16.97
C PRO A 199 -0.38 -18.25 17.49
N ASP A 200 -1.03 -19.11 18.26
CA ASP A 200 -2.37 -18.87 18.78
C ASP A 200 -2.47 -17.58 19.62
N ASP A 201 -1.47 -17.31 20.45
CA ASP A 201 -1.41 -16.12 21.29
C ASP A 201 -1.39 -14.83 20.47
N PHE A 202 -0.65 -14.80 19.34
CA PHE A 202 -0.63 -13.68 18.42
C PHE A 202 -1.95 -13.52 17.68
N GLY A 203 -2.53 -14.63 17.21
CA GLY A 203 -3.86 -14.62 16.61
C GLY A 203 -4.93 -14.07 17.55
N ILE A 204 -4.91 -14.50 18.82
CA ILE A 204 -5.82 -14.00 19.87
C ILE A 204 -5.58 -12.50 20.13
N GLU A 205 -4.33 -12.04 20.13
CA GLU A 205 -4.02 -10.62 20.29
C GLU A 205 -4.58 -9.78 19.14
N CYS A 206 -4.46 -10.26 17.90
CA CYS A 206 -5.08 -9.63 16.73
C CYS A 206 -6.61 -9.52 16.86
N VAL A 207 -7.27 -10.60 17.30
CA VAL A 207 -8.73 -10.60 17.53
C VAL A 207 -9.12 -9.60 18.61
N LYS A 208 -8.41 -9.58 19.74
CA LYS A 208 -8.67 -8.62 20.82
C LYS A 208 -8.50 -7.18 20.35
N THR A 209 -7.51 -6.93 19.49
CA THR A 209 -7.29 -5.60 18.90
C THR A 209 -8.43 -5.26 17.95
N ALA A 210 -8.83 -6.17 17.08
CA ALA A 210 -9.92 -5.97 16.15
C ALA A 210 -11.26 -5.67 16.85
N LEU A 211 -11.55 -6.33 17.96
CA LEU A 211 -12.74 -6.05 18.76
C LEU A 211 -12.76 -4.63 19.36
N LYS A 212 -11.59 -4.04 19.57
CA LYS A 212 -11.46 -2.68 20.11
C LYS A 212 -11.42 -1.59 19.05
N THR A 213 -10.80 -1.87 17.90
CA THR A 213 -10.41 -0.85 16.92
C THR A 213 -11.02 -1.06 15.54
N ALA A 214 -11.77 -2.16 15.34
CA ALA A 214 -12.17 -2.68 14.04
C ALA A 214 -11.00 -3.07 13.10
N LYS A 215 -9.78 -3.13 13.62
CA LYS A 215 -8.54 -3.55 12.93
C LYS A 215 -7.73 -4.53 13.82
N PRO A 216 -6.97 -5.46 13.26
CA PRO A 216 -6.83 -5.79 11.84
C PRO A 216 -8.03 -6.55 11.27
N SER A 217 -8.25 -6.47 9.96
CA SER A 217 -9.01 -7.46 9.21
C SER A 217 -8.17 -8.75 9.05
N PHE A 218 -8.80 -9.87 8.66
CA PHE A 218 -8.08 -11.14 8.53
C PHE A 218 -8.12 -11.64 7.08
N ALA A 219 -6.95 -12.07 6.60
CA ALA A 219 -6.81 -12.69 5.29
C ALA A 219 -6.09 -14.04 5.40
N ASN A 220 -6.45 -14.99 4.55
CA ASN A 220 -5.79 -16.30 4.51
C ASN A 220 -4.45 -16.18 3.80
N HIS A 221 -3.34 -16.30 4.56
CA HIS A 221 -1.99 -16.20 4.02
C HIS A 221 -1.71 -17.21 2.88
N LYS A 222 -2.29 -18.40 2.94
CA LYS A 222 -2.08 -19.41 1.90
C LYS A 222 -2.60 -18.99 0.52
N MET A 223 -3.51 -18.03 0.46
CA MET A 223 -4.02 -17.49 -0.80
C MET A 223 -3.03 -16.53 -1.49
N PHE A 224 -2.04 -15.99 -0.78
CA PHE A 224 -1.02 -15.11 -1.32
C PHE A 224 0.23 -15.84 -1.84
N LYS A 225 0.30 -17.17 -1.67
CA LYS A 225 1.44 -18.01 -2.07
C LYS A 225 1.31 -18.61 -3.47
N LYS A 226 0.41 -18.13 -4.30
CA LYS A 226 0.24 -18.64 -5.67
C LYS A 226 1.11 -17.89 -6.66
#